data_d5ae81206283953751640ba98c8db61e
#
_entry.id   d5ae81206283953751640ba98c8db61e
#
_cell.length_a   1.000
_cell.length_b   1.000
_cell.length_c   1.000
_cell.angle_alpha   90.00
_cell.angle_beta   90.00
_cell.angle_gamma   90.00
#
_symmetry.space_group_name_H-M   'P 1'
#
loop_
_entity.id
_entity.type
_entity.pdbx_description
1 polymer ?
#
loop_
_entity_poly.entity_id
_entity_poly.type
_entity_poly.pdbx_seq_one_letter_code
_entity_poly.pdbx_strand_id
1 'polypeptide(L)'
;MRMRLPAVSDAYRLAWRGTRHLPAPVGYGLAHTVADALWAWQRLRRSTAGVGQLERNLSRILPAGTPAPALHRATRAGMRSYVRYFYEAFALPGITPEQILARVRTDIDPQLREDVRAGSVVMALPHMGNWDLIGAWACRELATVLTVAERLEPEDLFEQFVSFRQSLGMRIIGQSHGEKVFDRLLEAASQGHYVVALLADRDLSSAGITARLGGATARVAAGPAAIAQRLGRPLYAASIH
;
A
#
# COMPACT_ATOMS: atom_id res chain seq x y z
N MET A 1 17.68 10.75 -34.26
CA MET A 1 17.47 9.50 -33.50
C MET A 1 16.81 9.87 -32.18
N ARG A 2 15.47 9.83 -32.08
CA ARG A 2 14.79 10.09 -30.80
C ARG A 2 15.01 8.86 -29.91
N MET A 3 15.84 8.99 -28.88
CA MET A 3 15.92 8.02 -27.80
C MET A 3 14.51 7.89 -27.19
N ARG A 4 13.81 6.78 -27.46
CA ARG A 4 12.62 6.44 -26.68
C ARG A 4 13.10 6.23 -25.25
N LEU A 5 12.66 7.08 -24.33
CA LEU A 5 12.78 6.77 -22.92
C LEU A 5 12.16 5.39 -22.72
N PRO A 6 12.79 4.48 -21.96
CA PRO A 6 12.19 3.19 -21.66
C PRO A 6 10.79 3.43 -21.11
N ALA A 7 9.81 2.68 -21.60
CA ALA A 7 8.46 2.78 -21.08
C ALA A 7 8.51 2.55 -19.55
N VAL A 8 7.66 3.23 -18.80
CA VAL A 8 7.62 3.10 -17.33
C VAL A 8 7.55 1.62 -16.93
N SER A 9 6.82 0.80 -17.69
CA SER A 9 6.75 -0.64 -17.55
C SER A 9 8.10 -1.36 -17.69
N ASP A 10 8.99 -0.90 -18.58
CA ASP A 10 10.32 -1.52 -18.74
C ASP A 10 11.22 -1.22 -17.54
N ALA A 11 11.12 -0.02 -16.97
CA ALA A 11 11.85 0.33 -15.74
C ALA A 11 11.37 -0.53 -14.56
N TYR A 12 10.07 -0.77 -14.43
CA TYR A 12 9.51 -1.68 -13.42
C TYR A 12 9.96 -3.13 -13.63
N ARG A 13 9.96 -3.65 -14.88
CA ARG A 13 10.45 -5.00 -15.20
C ARG A 13 11.92 -5.17 -14.85
N LEU A 14 12.75 -4.17 -15.17
CA LEU A 14 14.17 -4.19 -14.85
C LEU A 14 14.39 -4.17 -13.33
N ALA A 15 13.66 -3.32 -12.60
CA ALA A 15 13.68 -3.27 -11.16
C ALA A 15 13.30 -4.63 -10.55
N TRP A 16 12.23 -5.27 -11.01
CA TRP A 16 11.81 -6.59 -10.53
C TRP A 16 12.85 -7.69 -10.77
N ARG A 17 13.46 -7.69 -11.96
CA ARG A 17 14.49 -8.69 -12.30
C ARG A 17 15.78 -8.48 -11.51
N GLY A 18 16.15 -7.22 -11.29
CA GLY A 18 17.41 -6.87 -10.62
C GLY A 18 17.34 -7.02 -9.11
N THR A 19 16.27 -6.55 -8.47
CA THR A 19 16.19 -6.44 -7.01
C THR A 19 16.15 -7.80 -6.30
N ARG A 20 15.53 -8.82 -6.89
CA ARG A 20 15.44 -10.15 -6.27
C ARG A 20 16.79 -10.85 -6.06
N HIS A 21 17.83 -10.42 -6.77
CA HIS A 21 19.18 -10.99 -6.68
C HIS A 21 20.15 -10.12 -5.87
N LEU A 22 19.71 -8.93 -5.44
CA LEU A 22 20.56 -8.04 -4.66
C LEU A 22 20.63 -8.49 -3.20
N PRO A 23 21.81 -8.56 -2.60
CA PRO A 23 21.94 -8.68 -1.15
C PRO A 23 21.18 -7.53 -0.45
N ALA A 24 20.42 -7.86 0.57
CA ALA A 24 19.54 -6.87 1.24
C ALA A 24 20.25 -5.58 1.65
N PRO A 25 21.47 -5.58 2.25
CA PRO A 25 22.17 -4.34 2.60
C PRO A 25 22.44 -3.43 1.38
N VAL A 26 22.78 -4.04 0.23
CA VAL A 26 23.04 -3.30 -1.01
C VAL A 26 21.72 -2.69 -1.54
N GLY A 27 20.64 -3.48 -1.55
CA GLY A 27 19.33 -3.02 -1.99
C GLY A 27 18.80 -1.86 -1.14
N TYR A 28 18.88 -1.95 0.18
CA TYR A 28 18.51 -0.85 1.07
C TYR A 28 19.40 0.39 0.90
N GLY A 29 20.72 0.20 0.73
CA GLY A 29 21.65 1.29 0.45
C GLY A 29 21.30 2.06 -0.84
N LEU A 30 21.01 1.32 -1.92
CA LEU A 30 20.57 1.89 -3.18
C LEU A 30 19.22 2.62 -3.04
N ALA A 31 18.24 2.00 -2.38
CA ALA A 31 16.94 2.62 -2.14
C ALA A 31 17.08 3.96 -1.38
N HIS A 32 17.91 4.02 -0.35
CA HIS A 32 18.18 5.24 0.39
C HIS A 32 18.87 6.30 -0.48
N THR A 33 19.85 5.90 -1.28
CA THR A 33 20.57 6.82 -2.19
C THR A 33 19.62 7.43 -3.23
N VAL A 34 18.78 6.59 -3.85
CA VAL A 34 17.75 7.05 -4.80
C VAL A 34 16.75 7.99 -4.13
N ALA A 35 16.28 7.65 -2.92
CA ALA A 35 15.35 8.49 -2.17
C ALA A 35 15.96 9.87 -1.85
N ASP A 36 17.20 9.92 -1.41
CA ASP A 36 17.91 11.15 -1.10
C ASP A 36 18.14 12.01 -2.34
N ALA A 37 18.51 11.40 -3.45
CA ALA A 37 18.67 12.10 -4.74
C ALA A 37 17.35 12.68 -5.23
N LEU A 38 16.25 11.91 -5.20
CA LEU A 38 14.92 12.39 -5.57
C LEU A 38 14.44 13.52 -4.65
N TRP A 39 14.65 13.39 -3.35
CA TRP A 39 14.31 14.42 -2.38
C TRP A 39 15.07 15.72 -2.65
N ALA A 40 16.38 15.65 -2.83
CA ALA A 40 17.23 16.81 -3.11
C ALA A 40 16.85 17.48 -4.43
N TRP A 41 16.66 16.69 -5.50
CA TRP A 41 16.27 17.17 -6.82
C TRP A 41 14.91 17.89 -6.83
N GLN A 42 13.87 17.31 -6.17
CA GLN A 42 12.55 17.94 -6.09
C GLN A 42 12.59 19.23 -5.26
N ARG A 43 13.38 19.29 -4.21
CA ARG A 43 13.59 20.51 -3.44
C ARG A 43 14.29 21.60 -4.25
N LEU A 44 15.35 21.23 -4.97
CA LEU A 44 16.08 22.17 -5.83
C LEU A 44 15.16 22.77 -6.90
N ARG A 45 14.28 21.97 -7.46
CA ARG A 45 13.27 22.41 -8.44
C ARG A 45 12.06 23.12 -7.81
N ARG A 46 12.02 23.29 -6.50
CA ARG A 46 10.89 23.88 -5.76
C ARG A 46 9.55 23.24 -6.14
N SER A 47 9.55 21.92 -6.32
CA SER A 47 8.35 21.18 -6.71
C SER A 47 7.25 21.34 -5.65
N THR A 48 6.06 21.71 -6.07
CA THR A 48 4.87 21.77 -5.20
C THR A 48 4.17 20.41 -5.06
N ALA A 49 4.50 19.45 -5.94
CA ALA A 49 4.07 18.05 -5.86
C ALA A 49 5.10 17.20 -5.10
N GLY A 50 4.85 15.92 -4.93
CA GLY A 50 5.79 14.99 -4.33
C GLY A 50 6.31 15.46 -2.98
N VAL A 51 7.62 15.79 -2.89
CA VAL A 51 8.26 16.24 -1.64
C VAL A 51 7.60 17.49 -1.06
N GLY A 52 7.20 18.46 -1.91
CA GLY A 52 6.50 19.66 -1.44
C GLY A 52 5.12 19.33 -0.86
N GLN A 53 4.40 18.37 -1.43
CA GLN A 53 3.13 17.93 -0.86
C GLN A 53 3.35 17.16 0.46
N LEU A 54 4.36 16.29 0.51
CA LEU A 54 4.74 15.57 1.72
C LEU A 54 5.10 16.55 2.85
N GLU A 55 5.83 17.61 2.55
CA GLU A 55 6.19 18.65 3.50
C GLU A 55 4.95 19.35 4.07
N ARG A 56 3.99 19.73 3.21
CA ARG A 56 2.71 20.31 3.64
C ARG A 56 1.89 19.35 4.49
N ASN A 57 1.89 18.07 4.17
CA ASN A 57 1.15 17.07 4.95
C ASN A 57 1.79 16.88 6.34
N LEU A 58 3.12 16.73 6.38
CA LEU A 58 3.86 16.57 7.64
C LEU A 58 3.77 17.81 8.53
N SER A 59 3.77 19.02 7.97
CA SER A 59 3.62 20.26 8.77
C SER A 59 2.27 20.35 9.49
N ARG A 60 1.24 19.60 9.06
CA ARG A 60 -0.07 19.57 9.72
C ARG A 60 -0.14 18.61 10.91
N ILE A 61 0.71 17.57 10.92
CA ILE A 61 0.70 16.53 11.96
C ILE A 61 1.86 16.67 12.94
N LEU A 62 2.93 17.32 12.56
CA LEU A 62 4.04 17.65 13.45
C LEU A 62 3.63 18.80 14.39
N PRO A 63 4.28 18.91 15.58
CA PRO A 63 3.99 20.00 16.50
C PRO A 63 4.05 21.39 15.83
N ALA A 64 3.13 22.26 16.22
CA ALA A 64 3.13 23.65 15.71
C ALA A 64 4.49 24.31 16.01
N GLY A 65 5.02 25.05 15.04
CA GLY A 65 6.32 25.68 15.17
C GLY A 65 7.52 24.74 14.90
N THR A 66 7.31 23.53 14.41
CA THR A 66 8.41 22.64 14.01
C THR A 66 9.40 23.37 13.10
N PRO A 67 10.70 23.49 13.46
CA PRO A 67 11.68 24.20 12.64
C PRO A 67 11.87 23.57 11.28
N ALA A 68 12.11 24.41 10.25
CA ALA A 68 12.32 23.95 8.88
C ALA A 68 13.36 22.81 8.74
N PRO A 69 14.51 22.81 9.43
CA PRO A 69 15.45 21.68 9.36
C PRO A 69 14.86 20.36 9.89
N ALA A 70 13.99 20.41 10.89
CA ALA A 70 13.33 19.20 11.41
C ALA A 70 12.27 18.68 10.41
N LEU A 71 11.49 19.58 9.83
CA LEU A 71 10.53 19.24 8.78
C LEU A 71 11.24 18.66 7.54
N HIS A 72 12.40 19.19 7.14
CA HIS A 72 13.22 18.66 6.05
C HIS A 72 13.77 17.25 6.37
N ARG A 73 14.18 16.99 7.60
CA ARG A 73 14.58 15.64 8.03
C ARG A 73 13.41 14.67 7.95
N ALA A 74 12.24 15.08 8.41
CA ALA A 74 11.02 14.26 8.36
C ALA A 74 10.61 13.94 6.91
N THR A 75 10.62 14.92 5.99
CA THR A 75 10.31 14.68 4.58
C THR A 75 11.34 13.77 3.90
N ARG A 76 12.63 13.90 4.22
CA ARG A 76 13.68 13.01 3.73
C ARG A 76 13.47 11.59 4.23
N ALA A 77 13.15 11.41 5.51
CA ALA A 77 12.82 10.11 6.09
C ALA A 77 11.58 9.49 5.43
N GLY A 78 10.54 10.28 5.17
CA GLY A 78 9.36 9.85 4.43
C GLY A 78 9.68 9.37 3.02
N MET A 79 10.52 10.10 2.27
CA MET A 79 10.99 9.68 0.94
C MET A 79 11.79 8.38 1.00
N ARG A 80 12.65 8.20 1.99
CA ARG A 80 13.39 6.94 2.20
C ARG A 80 12.45 5.77 2.49
N SER A 81 11.43 5.98 3.32
CA SER A 81 10.40 4.97 3.60
C SER A 81 9.63 4.61 2.33
N TYR A 82 9.25 5.60 1.52
CA TYR A 82 8.53 5.40 0.26
C TYR A 82 9.33 4.57 -0.76
N VAL A 83 10.60 4.92 -1.01
CA VAL A 83 11.44 4.19 -1.96
C VAL A 83 11.81 2.80 -1.42
N ARG A 84 12.01 2.66 -0.10
CA ARG A 84 12.22 1.37 0.55
C ARG A 84 11.06 0.43 0.31
N TYR A 85 9.80 0.89 0.44
CA TYR A 85 8.63 0.08 0.13
C TYR A 85 8.69 -0.53 -1.29
N PHE A 86 9.03 0.27 -2.30
CA PHE A 86 9.15 -0.26 -3.68
C PHE A 86 10.26 -1.30 -3.81
N TYR A 87 11.43 -1.05 -3.20
CA TYR A 87 12.48 -2.05 -3.20
C TYR A 87 12.02 -3.36 -2.55
N GLU A 88 11.38 -3.29 -1.39
CA GLU A 88 10.89 -4.46 -0.68
C GLU A 88 9.80 -5.20 -1.47
N ALA A 89 8.86 -4.48 -2.10
CA ALA A 89 7.83 -5.07 -2.94
C ALA A 89 8.45 -5.81 -4.15
N PHE A 90 9.46 -5.22 -4.80
CA PHE A 90 10.14 -5.86 -5.93
C PHE A 90 11.02 -7.04 -5.50
N ALA A 91 11.56 -7.04 -4.30
CA ALA A 91 12.37 -8.14 -3.76
C ALA A 91 11.50 -9.29 -3.22
N LEU A 92 10.22 -9.05 -2.90
CA LEU A 92 9.32 -10.00 -2.25
C LEU A 92 9.16 -11.33 -3.00
N PRO A 93 9.12 -11.40 -4.35
CA PRO A 93 9.07 -12.68 -5.07
C PRO A 93 10.27 -13.60 -4.85
N GLY A 94 11.39 -13.04 -4.40
CA GLY A 94 12.62 -13.81 -4.07
C GLY A 94 12.65 -14.30 -2.61
N ILE A 95 11.61 -14.04 -1.82
CA ILE A 95 11.55 -14.38 -0.39
C ILE A 95 10.70 -15.64 -0.20
N THR A 96 11.21 -16.62 0.56
CA THR A 96 10.48 -17.86 0.82
C THR A 96 9.29 -17.64 1.78
N PRO A 97 8.29 -18.55 1.78
CA PRO A 97 7.19 -18.49 2.73
C PRO A 97 7.65 -18.37 4.20
N GLU A 98 8.66 -19.13 4.59
CA GLU A 98 9.22 -19.15 5.95
C GLU A 98 9.86 -17.78 6.28
N GLN A 99 10.54 -17.18 5.31
CA GLN A 99 11.12 -15.85 5.46
C GLN A 99 10.06 -14.75 5.54
N ILE A 100 8.90 -14.90 4.85
CA ILE A 100 7.76 -13.99 5.00
C ILE A 100 7.23 -14.05 6.44
N LEU A 101 6.99 -15.26 6.95
CA LEU A 101 6.49 -15.45 8.31
C LEU A 101 7.46 -14.89 9.37
N ALA A 102 8.76 -15.13 9.20
CA ALA A 102 9.78 -14.65 10.13
C ALA A 102 9.97 -13.12 10.17
N ARG A 103 9.57 -12.41 9.11
CA ARG A 103 9.70 -10.95 9.00
C ARG A 103 8.53 -10.17 9.57
N VAL A 104 7.40 -10.80 9.80
CA VAL A 104 6.20 -10.15 10.30
C VAL A 104 6.03 -10.45 11.78
N ARG A 105 5.93 -9.39 12.58
CA ARG A 105 5.52 -9.45 13.98
C ARG A 105 4.12 -8.88 14.06
N THR A 106 3.24 -9.56 14.75
CA THR A 106 1.84 -9.16 14.85
C THR A 106 1.41 -9.00 16.30
N ASP A 107 0.63 -7.96 16.52
CA ASP A 107 -0.22 -7.81 17.69
C ASP A 107 -1.66 -7.76 17.16
N ILE A 108 -2.34 -8.91 17.19
CA ILE A 108 -3.67 -9.07 16.60
C ILE A 108 -4.65 -9.52 17.68
N ASP A 109 -5.87 -9.01 17.57
CA ASP A 109 -6.99 -9.47 18.40
C ASP A 109 -7.19 -11.00 18.21
N PRO A 110 -7.17 -11.80 19.26
CA PRO A 110 -7.43 -13.24 19.17
C PRO A 110 -8.75 -13.56 18.46
N GLN A 111 -9.77 -12.73 18.59
CA GLN A 111 -11.08 -12.88 17.96
C GLN A 111 -10.99 -12.84 16.42
N LEU A 112 -10.01 -12.14 15.85
CA LEU A 112 -9.82 -12.07 14.39
C LEU A 112 -9.68 -13.46 13.76
N ARG A 113 -8.94 -14.37 14.40
CA ARG A 113 -8.74 -15.74 13.87
C ARG A 113 -10.05 -16.55 13.88
N GLU A 114 -10.87 -16.39 14.88
CA GLU A 114 -12.19 -17.03 14.97
C GLU A 114 -13.15 -16.48 13.93
N ASP A 115 -13.19 -15.16 13.79
CA ASP A 115 -14.04 -14.48 12.81
C ASP A 115 -13.69 -14.84 11.37
N VAL A 116 -12.40 -14.99 11.05
CA VAL A 116 -11.93 -15.44 9.73
C VAL A 116 -12.35 -16.89 9.47
N ARG A 117 -12.32 -17.78 10.47
CA ARG A 117 -12.83 -19.16 10.33
C ARG A 117 -14.34 -19.19 10.12
N ALA A 118 -15.07 -18.27 10.71
CA ALA A 118 -16.52 -18.16 10.59
C ALA A 118 -17.00 -17.52 9.27
N GLY A 119 -16.10 -16.88 8.51
CA GLY A 119 -16.41 -16.25 7.21
C GLY A 119 -15.47 -15.11 6.89
N SER A 120 -15.78 -14.31 5.88
CA SER A 120 -14.96 -13.14 5.52
C SER A 120 -14.96 -12.10 6.64
N VAL A 121 -13.83 -11.41 6.81
CA VAL A 121 -13.69 -10.23 7.66
C VAL A 121 -13.24 -9.05 6.82
N VAL A 122 -13.62 -7.85 7.21
CA VAL A 122 -13.20 -6.63 6.51
C VAL A 122 -12.12 -5.94 7.31
N MET A 123 -11.04 -5.53 6.63
CA MET A 123 -9.93 -4.85 7.25
C MET A 123 -9.70 -3.48 6.59
N ALA A 124 -9.88 -2.42 7.36
CA ALA A 124 -9.56 -1.06 6.97
C ALA A 124 -8.08 -0.77 7.25
N LEU A 125 -7.34 -0.37 6.22
CA LEU A 125 -5.90 -0.15 6.26
C LEU A 125 -5.56 1.27 5.86
N PRO A 126 -4.56 1.92 6.47
CA PRO A 126 -3.95 3.13 5.93
C PRO A 126 -2.87 2.78 4.89
N HIS A 127 -2.52 3.76 4.04
CA HIS A 127 -1.38 3.66 3.12
C HIS A 127 -0.06 3.79 3.90
N MET A 128 0.31 2.79 4.66
CA MET A 128 1.54 2.78 5.46
C MET A 128 2.16 1.37 5.51
N GLY A 129 3.45 1.31 5.82
CA GLY A 129 4.19 0.06 5.91
C GLY A 129 4.31 -0.65 4.56
N ASN A 130 4.52 -1.97 4.61
CA ASN A 130 4.58 -2.83 3.43
C ASN A 130 3.35 -3.73 3.36
N TRP A 131 2.29 -3.25 2.72
CA TRP A 131 1.02 -3.98 2.60
C TRP A 131 1.12 -5.23 1.71
N ASP A 132 2.08 -5.30 0.77
CA ASP A 132 2.28 -6.51 -0.03
C ASP A 132 2.90 -7.64 0.83
N LEU A 133 3.84 -7.31 1.72
CA LEU A 133 4.41 -8.27 2.67
C LEU A 133 3.36 -8.76 3.68
N ILE A 134 2.60 -7.83 4.29
CA ILE A 134 1.56 -8.23 5.25
C ILE A 134 0.42 -8.98 4.57
N GLY A 135 0.09 -8.66 3.32
CA GLY A 135 -0.89 -9.41 2.53
C GLY A 135 -0.42 -10.83 2.23
N ALA A 136 0.87 -11.00 1.88
CA ALA A 136 1.46 -12.31 1.68
C ALA A 136 1.50 -13.15 2.98
N TRP A 137 1.76 -12.50 4.11
CA TRP A 137 1.66 -13.11 5.44
C TRP A 137 0.22 -13.51 5.78
N ALA A 138 -0.74 -12.60 5.59
CA ALA A 138 -2.14 -12.85 5.90
C ALA A 138 -2.74 -13.98 5.08
N CYS A 139 -2.34 -14.12 3.81
CA CYS A 139 -2.75 -15.25 2.97
C CYS A 139 -2.30 -16.62 3.52
N ARG A 140 -1.26 -16.66 4.35
CA ARG A 140 -0.71 -17.88 4.96
C ARG A 140 -1.26 -18.14 6.36
N GLU A 141 -1.41 -17.10 7.15
CA GLU A 141 -1.71 -17.19 8.57
C GLU A 141 -3.20 -17.01 8.91
N LEU A 142 -3.95 -16.34 8.03
CA LEU A 142 -5.35 -16.03 8.27
C LEU A 142 -6.25 -16.66 7.18
N ALA A 143 -6.37 -16.00 6.05
CA ALA A 143 -7.11 -16.46 4.87
C ALA A 143 -6.65 -15.70 3.63
N THR A 144 -7.08 -16.13 2.46
CA THR A 144 -6.83 -15.41 1.20
C THR A 144 -7.22 -13.94 1.34
N VAL A 145 -6.29 -13.06 1.04
CA VAL A 145 -6.56 -11.62 0.99
C VAL A 145 -7.31 -11.30 -0.30
N LEU A 146 -8.50 -10.71 -0.16
CA LEU A 146 -9.29 -10.18 -1.26
C LEU A 146 -9.19 -8.65 -1.24
N THR A 147 -8.77 -8.05 -2.34
CA THR A 147 -8.63 -6.59 -2.41
C THR A 147 -8.96 -6.06 -3.80
N VAL A 148 -9.07 -4.74 -3.89
CA VAL A 148 -9.32 -4.00 -5.13
C VAL A 148 -8.06 -3.29 -5.56
N ALA A 149 -7.76 -3.30 -6.85
CA ALA A 149 -6.69 -2.49 -7.43
C ALA A 149 -7.23 -1.66 -8.60
N GLU A 150 -6.94 -0.36 -8.59
CA GLU A 150 -7.24 0.51 -9.72
C GLU A 150 -6.41 0.09 -10.95
N ARG A 151 -7.04 0.03 -12.11
CA ARG A 151 -6.34 -0.24 -13.36
C ARG A 151 -5.46 0.94 -13.71
N LEU A 152 -4.16 0.68 -13.70
CA LEU A 152 -3.14 1.65 -14.06
C LEU A 152 -2.88 1.63 -15.57
N GLU A 153 -2.52 2.75 -16.13
CA GLU A 153 -1.97 2.83 -17.48
C GLU A 153 -0.43 2.94 -17.41
N PRO A 154 0.30 2.21 -18.24
CA PRO A 154 -0.18 1.27 -19.26
C PRO A 154 -0.67 -0.06 -18.67
N GLU A 155 -1.60 -0.74 -19.36
CA GLU A 155 -2.27 -1.98 -18.92
C GLU A 155 -1.28 -3.09 -18.56
N ASP A 156 -0.18 -3.22 -19.30
CA ASP A 156 0.87 -4.22 -19.02
C ASP A 156 1.53 -4.03 -17.63
N LEU A 157 1.57 -2.81 -17.12
CA LEU A 157 2.04 -2.52 -15.76
C LEU A 157 1.02 -2.99 -14.72
N PHE A 158 -0.27 -2.73 -14.98
CA PHE A 158 -1.35 -3.22 -14.11
C PHE A 158 -1.34 -4.75 -14.02
N GLU A 159 -1.26 -5.45 -15.18
CA GLU A 159 -1.21 -6.91 -15.25
C GLU A 159 -0.01 -7.48 -14.46
N GLN A 160 1.15 -6.82 -14.52
CA GLN A 160 2.33 -7.22 -13.74
C GLN A 160 2.08 -7.12 -12.24
N PHE A 161 1.47 -6.02 -11.76
CA PHE A 161 1.15 -5.87 -10.33
C PHE A 161 0.09 -6.88 -9.88
N VAL A 162 -0.93 -7.15 -10.70
CA VAL A 162 -1.94 -8.16 -10.40
C VAL A 162 -1.31 -9.55 -10.31
N SER A 163 -0.53 -9.94 -11.33
CA SER A 163 0.18 -11.22 -11.37
C SER A 163 1.12 -11.39 -10.17
N PHE A 164 1.86 -10.34 -9.82
CA PHE A 164 2.72 -10.32 -8.64
C PHE A 164 1.92 -10.62 -7.36
N ARG A 165 0.82 -9.90 -7.10
CA ARG A 165 0.00 -10.10 -5.90
C ARG A 165 -0.69 -11.45 -5.87
N GLN A 166 -1.14 -11.93 -7.04
CA GLN A 166 -1.69 -13.27 -7.16
C GLN A 166 -0.65 -14.35 -6.84
N SER A 167 0.61 -14.17 -7.23
CA SER A 167 1.70 -15.09 -6.87
C SER A 167 1.98 -15.14 -5.36
N LEU A 168 1.58 -14.10 -4.61
CA LEU A 168 1.64 -14.05 -3.15
C LEU A 168 0.42 -14.70 -2.47
N GLY A 169 -0.57 -15.17 -3.25
CA GLY A 169 -1.79 -15.81 -2.75
C GLY A 169 -3.00 -14.88 -2.65
N MET A 170 -2.89 -13.62 -3.09
CA MET A 170 -3.98 -12.65 -3.01
C MET A 170 -4.96 -12.82 -4.18
N ARG A 171 -6.22 -12.47 -3.96
CA ARG A 171 -7.25 -12.32 -4.99
C ARG A 171 -7.49 -10.84 -5.25
N ILE A 172 -7.27 -10.40 -6.50
CA ILE A 172 -7.36 -8.99 -6.88
C ILE A 172 -8.58 -8.79 -7.78
N ILE A 173 -9.42 -7.82 -7.43
CA ILE A 173 -10.50 -7.34 -8.30
C ILE A 173 -10.03 -6.03 -8.94
N GLY A 174 -9.81 -6.05 -10.26
CA GLY A 174 -9.46 -4.84 -11.00
C GLY A 174 -10.64 -3.88 -11.09
N GLN A 175 -10.38 -2.60 -10.92
CA GLN A 175 -11.35 -1.52 -11.01
C GLN A 175 -10.92 -0.55 -12.11
N SER A 176 -11.73 -0.39 -13.14
CA SER A 176 -11.58 0.68 -14.13
C SER A 176 -12.11 2.01 -13.56
N HIS A 177 -11.61 3.12 -14.09
CA HIS A 177 -12.07 4.44 -13.66
C HIS A 177 -13.60 4.58 -13.87
N GLY A 178 -14.33 4.95 -12.81
CA GLY A 178 -15.79 5.07 -12.83
C GLY A 178 -16.56 3.75 -12.68
N GLU A 179 -15.90 2.60 -12.64
CA GLU A 179 -16.55 1.30 -12.42
C GLU A 179 -16.97 1.13 -10.95
N LYS A 180 -18.22 0.69 -10.74
CA LYS A 180 -18.71 0.32 -9.41
C LYS A 180 -18.25 -1.08 -9.04
N VAL A 181 -17.11 -1.18 -8.39
CA VAL A 181 -16.51 -2.46 -7.97
C VAL A 181 -17.18 -3.03 -6.70
N PHE A 182 -18.02 -2.24 -6.03
CA PHE A 182 -18.59 -2.58 -4.72
C PHE A 182 -19.37 -3.89 -4.75
N ASP A 183 -20.27 -4.08 -5.72
CA ASP A 183 -21.12 -5.27 -5.79
C ASP A 183 -20.31 -6.53 -6.11
N ARG A 184 -19.33 -6.41 -6.99
CA ARG A 184 -18.40 -7.53 -7.31
C ARG A 184 -17.57 -7.95 -6.10
N LEU A 185 -17.13 -6.97 -5.30
CA LEU A 185 -16.38 -7.22 -4.09
C LEU A 185 -17.27 -7.88 -3.02
N LEU A 186 -18.49 -7.37 -2.86
CA LEU A 186 -19.50 -7.91 -1.93
C LEU A 186 -19.85 -9.35 -2.29
N GLU A 187 -20.15 -9.63 -3.55
CA GLU A 187 -20.45 -10.96 -4.06
C GLU A 187 -19.28 -11.92 -3.79
N ALA A 188 -18.06 -11.54 -4.20
CA ALA A 188 -16.88 -12.36 -4.00
C ALA A 188 -16.64 -12.65 -2.51
N ALA A 189 -16.80 -11.65 -1.64
CA ALA A 189 -16.58 -11.78 -0.20
C ALA A 189 -17.65 -12.64 0.49
N SER A 190 -18.90 -12.66 -0.04
CA SER A 190 -19.99 -13.46 0.51
C SER A 190 -19.87 -14.97 0.21
N GLN A 191 -19.12 -15.32 -0.84
CA GLN A 191 -18.98 -16.70 -1.34
C GLN A 191 -17.80 -17.47 -0.74
N GLY A 192 -17.06 -16.86 0.19
CA GLY A 192 -15.85 -17.50 0.75
C GLY A 192 -15.43 -16.95 2.09
N HIS A 193 -14.24 -17.36 2.51
CA HIS A 193 -13.58 -16.88 3.72
C HIS A 193 -12.36 -16.03 3.32
N TYR A 194 -12.48 -14.73 3.42
CA TYR A 194 -11.46 -13.78 2.98
C TYR A 194 -11.10 -12.77 4.06
N VAL A 195 -9.87 -12.32 4.05
CA VAL A 195 -9.49 -11.03 4.61
C VAL A 195 -9.72 -9.99 3.51
N VAL A 196 -10.83 -9.28 3.57
CA VAL A 196 -11.16 -8.22 2.61
C VAL A 196 -10.40 -6.96 3.00
N ALA A 197 -9.22 -6.76 2.43
CA ALA A 197 -8.29 -5.68 2.77
C ALA A 197 -8.51 -4.45 1.88
N LEU A 198 -8.90 -3.33 2.47
CA LEU A 198 -9.23 -2.10 1.76
C LEU A 198 -8.51 -0.90 2.37
N LEU A 199 -7.89 -0.08 1.53
CA LEU A 199 -7.28 1.18 1.95
C LEU A 199 -8.37 2.21 2.25
N ALA A 200 -8.32 2.82 3.45
CA ALA A 200 -9.41 3.63 4.00
C ALA A 200 -9.02 5.05 4.38
N ASP A 201 -7.73 5.36 4.46
CA ASP A 201 -7.20 6.62 5.02
C ASP A 201 -7.40 7.85 4.12
N ARG A 202 -7.83 7.67 2.88
CA ARG A 202 -8.18 8.76 1.96
C ARG A 202 -9.33 8.36 1.04
N ASP A 203 -10.11 9.37 0.63
CA ASP A 203 -11.11 9.22 -0.42
C ASP A 203 -10.71 10.06 -1.63
N LEU A 204 -10.64 9.42 -2.79
CA LEU A 204 -10.43 10.05 -4.09
C LEU A 204 -11.74 10.18 -4.88
N SER A 205 -12.85 9.71 -4.31
CA SER A 205 -14.18 9.74 -4.90
C SER A 205 -15.04 10.87 -4.29
N SER A 206 -16.26 10.99 -4.74
CA SER A 206 -17.28 11.86 -4.12
C SER A 206 -18.06 11.16 -2.99
N ALA A 207 -17.87 9.85 -2.79
CA ALA A 207 -18.67 9.02 -1.89
C ALA A 207 -18.05 8.83 -0.49
N GLY A 208 -16.86 9.40 -0.23
CA GLY A 208 -16.20 9.31 1.08
C GLY A 208 -16.92 10.09 2.17
N ILE A 209 -16.61 9.74 3.40
CA ILE A 209 -17.17 10.38 4.60
C ILE A 209 -16.16 11.37 5.21
N THR A 210 -16.69 12.34 5.93
CA THR A 210 -15.86 13.28 6.68
C THR A 210 -15.46 12.67 8.01
N ALA A 211 -14.16 12.68 8.31
CA ALA A 211 -13.59 12.20 9.57
C ALA A 211 -12.54 13.18 10.11
N ARG A 212 -12.21 13.06 11.38
CA ARG A 212 -11.09 13.80 11.98
C ARG A 212 -9.84 12.92 11.95
N LEU A 213 -8.78 13.40 11.31
CA LEU A 213 -7.50 12.71 11.22
C LEU A 213 -6.38 13.70 11.59
N GLY A 214 -5.58 13.37 12.62
CA GLY A 214 -4.50 14.24 13.08
C GLY A 214 -4.96 15.65 13.49
N GLY A 215 -6.17 15.76 14.08
CA GLY A 215 -6.74 17.04 14.49
C GLY A 215 -7.38 17.87 13.37
N ALA A 216 -7.23 17.47 12.11
CA ALA A 216 -7.83 18.11 10.95
C ALA A 216 -9.01 17.34 10.37
N THR A 217 -9.88 18.02 9.63
CA THR A 217 -10.95 17.39 8.86
C THR A 217 -10.37 16.78 7.59
N ALA A 218 -10.65 15.49 7.36
CA ALA A 218 -10.23 14.76 6.18
C ALA A 218 -11.43 13.97 5.58
N ARG A 219 -11.33 13.65 4.30
CA ARG A 219 -12.26 12.70 3.67
C ARG A 219 -11.59 11.32 3.62
N VAL A 220 -12.30 10.32 4.12
CA VAL A 220 -11.86 8.92 4.17
C VAL A 220 -12.81 8.03 3.39
N ALA A 221 -12.31 6.88 2.91
CA ALA A 221 -13.14 5.96 2.14
C ALA A 221 -14.18 5.27 3.04
N ALA A 222 -15.45 5.32 2.63
CA ALA A 222 -16.56 4.62 3.32
C ALA A 222 -16.63 3.13 2.98
N GLY A 223 -15.92 2.68 1.93
CA GLY A 223 -16.00 1.33 1.37
C GLY A 223 -15.85 0.21 2.39
N PRO A 224 -14.81 0.19 3.25
CA PRO A 224 -14.62 -0.86 4.25
C PRO A 224 -15.83 -1.01 5.18
N ALA A 225 -16.32 0.08 5.73
CA ALA A 225 -17.49 0.07 6.62
C ALA A 225 -18.75 -0.40 5.90
N ALA A 226 -18.98 0.06 4.68
CA ALA A 226 -20.14 -0.31 3.88
C ALA A 226 -20.12 -1.82 3.51
N ILE A 227 -18.96 -2.38 3.14
CA ILE A 227 -18.81 -3.81 2.87
C ILE A 227 -19.06 -4.63 4.14
N ALA A 228 -18.46 -4.25 5.27
CA ALA A 228 -18.64 -4.94 6.55
C ALA A 228 -20.13 -4.97 6.96
N GLN A 229 -20.81 -3.83 6.86
CA GLN A 229 -22.24 -3.72 7.17
C GLN A 229 -23.11 -4.59 6.24
N ARG A 230 -22.84 -4.59 4.94
CA ARG A 230 -23.61 -5.40 3.98
C ARG A 230 -23.38 -6.89 4.12
N LEU A 231 -22.16 -7.29 4.49
CA LEU A 231 -21.85 -8.69 4.80
C LEU A 231 -22.37 -9.15 6.17
N GLY A 232 -22.72 -8.23 7.06
CA GLY A 232 -22.99 -8.55 8.48
C GLY A 232 -21.75 -9.13 9.17
N ARG A 233 -20.55 -8.68 8.77
CA ARG A 233 -19.27 -9.23 9.22
C ARG A 233 -18.44 -8.19 9.95
N PRO A 234 -17.51 -8.61 10.85
CA PRO A 234 -16.64 -7.69 11.59
C PRO A 234 -15.79 -6.79 10.69
N LEU A 235 -15.61 -5.55 11.15
CA LEU A 235 -14.66 -4.59 10.60
C LEU A 235 -13.50 -4.42 11.58
N TYR A 236 -12.32 -4.72 11.13
CA TYR A 236 -11.08 -4.48 11.84
C TYR A 236 -10.33 -3.29 11.25
N ALA A 237 -9.61 -2.57 12.08
CA ALA A 237 -8.61 -1.59 11.64
C ALA A 237 -7.22 -2.13 11.95
N ALA A 238 -6.30 -2.02 11.00
CA ALA A 238 -4.92 -2.43 11.21
C ALA A 238 -3.94 -1.36 10.77
N SER A 239 -2.84 -1.23 11.48
CA SER A 239 -1.69 -0.40 11.10
C SER A 239 -0.48 -1.28 10.80
N ILE A 240 0.34 -0.84 9.84
CA ILE A 240 1.53 -1.58 9.37
C ILE A 240 2.72 -0.63 9.50
N HIS A 241 3.76 -1.01 10.26
CA HIS A 241 4.94 -0.17 10.47
C HIS A 241 6.23 -1.00 10.57
#